data_571f7769d8b9c973b5f6bbb6d20b942a
#
_entry.id   571f7769d8b9c973b5f6bbb6d20b942a
#
_cell.length_a   1.000
_cell.length_b   1.000
_cell.length_c   1.000
_cell.angle_alpha   90.00
_cell.angle_beta   90.00
_cell.angle_gamma   90.00
#
_symmetry.space_group_name_H-M   'P 1'
#
loop_
_entity.id
_entity.type
_entity.pdbx_description
1 polymer ?
#
loop_
_entity_poly.entity_id
_entity_poly.type
_entity_poly.pdbx_seq_one_letter_code
_entity_poly.pdbx_strand_id
1 'polypeptide(L)'
;MKLASIDAFYDDPKLVWEWYEDRRKNILDVKPNEGHFAISQMEEFKDVVILTQNIDGLHQRSGSTNVLELHGSIIRIKCTVCDFADNITENFESLPPKCKCGGMLRPDVVWFGESLPQNIWQSAIKEASVCDVMVIVGTSLVVSPANTLPVYAKQNGAILIEVNPEKT
;
A
#
# COMPACT_ATOMS: atom_id res chain seq x y z
N MET A 1 7.40 2.52 -20.48
CA MET A 1 6.33 3.43 -20.06
C MET A 1 6.05 3.15 -18.60
N LYS A 2 6.05 4.17 -17.73
CA LYS A 2 5.76 3.99 -16.30
C LYS A 2 4.25 4.10 -16.10
N LEU A 3 3.52 2.98 -16.20
CA LEU A 3 2.06 2.95 -16.09
C LEU A 3 1.53 3.35 -14.69
N ALA A 4 2.36 3.26 -13.66
CA ALA A 4 2.03 3.68 -12.30
C ALA A 4 2.29 5.18 -12.07
N SER A 5 1.76 6.06 -12.92
CA SER A 5 1.84 7.50 -12.77
C SER A 5 0.51 8.17 -13.15
N ILE A 6 0.30 9.37 -12.58
CA ILE A 6 -0.92 10.14 -12.83
C ILE A 6 -1.02 10.56 -14.31
N ASP A 7 0.11 10.92 -14.92
CA ASP A 7 0.17 11.32 -16.32
C ASP A 7 -0.23 10.17 -17.24
N ALA A 8 0.31 8.95 -17.00
CA ALA A 8 -0.05 7.78 -17.78
C ALA A 8 -1.55 7.46 -17.71
N PHE A 9 -2.18 7.68 -16.55
CA PHE A 9 -3.62 7.46 -16.40
C PHE A 9 -4.45 8.46 -17.20
N TYR A 10 -4.05 9.71 -17.26
CA TYR A 10 -4.80 10.71 -18.06
C TYR A 10 -4.50 10.60 -19.55
N ASP A 11 -3.32 10.12 -19.94
CA ASP A 11 -2.95 9.87 -21.34
C ASP A 11 -3.71 8.66 -21.91
N ASP A 12 -3.77 7.54 -21.20
CA ASP A 12 -4.51 6.35 -21.60
C ASP A 12 -5.12 5.63 -20.38
N PRO A 13 -6.28 6.07 -19.90
CA PRO A 13 -6.94 5.47 -18.74
C PRO A 13 -7.27 4.00 -18.92
N LYS A 14 -7.62 3.59 -20.15
CA LYS A 14 -7.96 2.21 -20.47
C LYS A 14 -6.75 1.29 -20.31
N LEU A 15 -5.62 1.64 -20.89
CA LEU A 15 -4.38 0.88 -20.81
C LEU A 15 -3.92 0.71 -19.36
N VAL A 16 -3.99 1.79 -18.57
CA VAL A 16 -3.63 1.74 -17.14
C VAL A 16 -4.58 0.80 -16.39
N TRP A 17 -5.89 0.87 -16.66
CA TRP A 17 -6.85 -0.03 -16.05
C TRP A 17 -6.61 -1.50 -16.42
N GLU A 18 -6.40 -1.82 -17.71
CA GLU A 18 -6.11 -3.19 -18.18
C GLU A 18 -4.87 -3.76 -17.45
N TRP A 19 -3.82 -2.95 -17.29
CA TRP A 19 -2.62 -3.34 -16.58
C TRP A 19 -2.86 -3.59 -15.08
N TYR A 20 -3.68 -2.76 -14.41
CA TYR A 20 -4.04 -2.98 -13.01
C TYR A 20 -4.99 -4.17 -12.81
N GLU A 21 -5.93 -4.38 -13.72
CA GLU A 21 -6.83 -5.55 -13.68
C GLU A 21 -6.06 -6.88 -13.80
N ASP A 22 -5.08 -6.95 -14.70
CA ASP A 22 -4.23 -8.14 -14.81
C ASP A 22 -3.45 -8.39 -13.51
N ARG A 23 -2.85 -7.35 -12.94
CA ARG A 23 -2.14 -7.45 -11.66
C ARG A 23 -3.07 -7.83 -10.50
N ARG A 24 -4.27 -7.24 -10.44
CA ARG A 24 -5.27 -7.55 -9.41
C ARG A 24 -5.67 -9.02 -9.47
N LYS A 25 -5.95 -9.55 -10.65
CA LYS A 25 -6.28 -10.98 -10.83
C LYS A 25 -5.15 -11.86 -10.31
N ASN A 26 -3.92 -11.58 -10.70
CA ASN A 26 -2.77 -12.34 -10.22
C ASN A 26 -2.63 -12.27 -8.68
N ILE A 27 -2.84 -11.09 -8.07
CA ILE A 27 -2.74 -10.90 -6.61
C ILE A 27 -3.85 -11.66 -5.86
N LEU A 28 -5.05 -11.75 -6.42
CA LEU A 28 -6.15 -12.48 -5.79
C LEU A 28 -5.86 -13.99 -5.69
N ASP A 29 -5.11 -14.54 -6.63
CA ASP A 29 -4.77 -15.96 -6.67
C ASP A 29 -3.58 -16.34 -5.76
N VAL A 30 -2.73 -15.37 -5.39
CA VAL A 30 -1.59 -15.67 -4.50
C VAL A 30 -2.02 -15.70 -3.03
N LYS A 31 -1.25 -16.45 -2.22
CA LYS A 31 -1.47 -16.59 -0.78
C LYS A 31 -0.36 -15.86 -0.01
N PRO A 32 -0.64 -15.41 1.22
CA PRO A 32 0.42 -14.97 2.13
C PRO A 32 1.47 -16.06 2.29
N ASN A 33 2.73 -15.65 2.43
CA ASN A 33 3.85 -16.55 2.72
C ASN A 33 4.11 -16.62 4.23
N GLU A 34 5.05 -17.49 4.64
CA GLU A 34 5.42 -17.71 6.03
C GLU A 34 5.85 -16.40 6.75
N GLY A 35 6.46 -15.46 6.04
CA GLY A 35 6.82 -14.15 6.60
C GLY A 35 5.61 -13.32 6.99
N HIS A 36 4.55 -13.32 6.17
CA HIS A 36 3.29 -12.65 6.52
C HIS A 36 2.63 -13.28 7.75
N PHE A 37 2.59 -14.63 7.81
CA PHE A 37 2.04 -15.34 8.96
C PHE A 37 2.87 -15.12 10.22
N ALA A 38 4.21 -15.11 10.12
CA ALA A 38 5.07 -14.84 11.26
C ALA A 38 4.82 -13.44 11.85
N ILE A 39 4.62 -12.42 10.98
CA ILE A 39 4.31 -11.07 11.43
C ILE A 39 2.93 -11.01 12.10
N SER A 40 1.92 -11.65 11.53
CA SER A 40 0.57 -11.66 12.15
C SER A 40 0.55 -12.39 13.50
N GLN A 41 1.32 -13.46 13.65
CA GLN A 41 1.45 -14.17 14.93
C GLN A 41 2.14 -13.34 16.02
N MET A 42 2.98 -12.37 15.66
CA MET A 42 3.58 -11.48 16.65
C MET A 42 2.53 -10.64 17.39
N GLU A 43 1.36 -10.38 16.78
CA GLU A 43 0.25 -9.65 17.39
C GLU A 43 -0.33 -10.37 18.63
N GLU A 44 -0.09 -11.67 18.81
CA GLU A 44 -0.47 -12.42 20.01
C GLU A 44 0.35 -12.02 21.24
N PHE A 45 1.53 -11.44 21.06
CA PHE A 45 2.48 -11.17 22.13
C PHE A 45 2.93 -9.72 22.24
N LYS A 46 2.70 -8.91 21.20
CA LYS A 46 3.18 -7.54 21.06
C LYS A 46 2.14 -6.66 20.37
N ASP A 47 2.19 -5.37 20.65
CA ASP A 47 1.50 -4.38 19.84
C ASP A 47 2.29 -4.18 18.53
N VAL A 48 1.74 -4.68 17.44
CA VAL A 48 2.38 -4.64 16.11
C VAL A 48 1.60 -3.71 15.21
N VAL A 49 2.29 -2.77 14.58
CA VAL A 49 1.75 -1.93 13.51
C VAL A 49 2.56 -2.15 12.25
N ILE A 50 1.91 -2.52 11.17
CA ILE A 50 2.54 -2.75 9.87
C ILE A 50 2.41 -1.51 9.02
N LEU A 51 3.54 -0.93 8.59
CA LEU A 51 3.63 0.18 7.66
C LEU A 51 4.03 -0.38 6.29
N THR A 52 3.04 -0.74 5.46
CA THR A 52 3.34 -1.41 4.19
C THR A 52 3.34 -0.47 3.00
N GLN A 53 4.31 -0.67 2.12
CA GLN A 53 4.35 -0.05 0.78
C GLN A 53 3.66 -0.94 -0.28
N ASN A 54 3.37 -2.20 0.07
CA ASN A 54 2.67 -3.13 -0.81
C ASN A 54 1.18 -2.77 -0.91
N ILE A 55 0.59 -3.09 -2.06
CA ILE A 55 -0.82 -2.81 -2.38
C ILE A 55 -1.68 -4.07 -2.48
N ASP A 56 -1.13 -5.23 -2.09
CA ASP A 56 -1.65 -6.57 -2.37
C ASP A 56 -2.64 -7.11 -1.31
N GLY A 57 -2.70 -6.49 -0.13
CA GLY A 57 -3.55 -6.91 0.98
C GLY A 57 -3.11 -8.23 1.63
N LEU A 58 -1.88 -8.70 1.40
CA LEU A 58 -1.44 -9.99 1.92
C LEU A 58 -1.25 -9.99 3.44
N HIS A 59 -0.91 -8.85 4.04
CA HIS A 59 -0.84 -8.74 5.50
C HIS A 59 -2.20 -8.96 6.15
N GLN A 60 -3.25 -8.30 5.65
CA GLN A 60 -4.61 -8.50 6.16
C GLN A 60 -5.08 -9.95 5.93
N ARG A 61 -4.76 -10.53 4.77
CA ARG A 61 -5.10 -11.91 4.43
C ARG A 61 -4.34 -12.95 5.25
N SER A 62 -3.21 -12.61 5.86
CA SER A 62 -2.49 -13.45 6.81
C SER A 62 -3.00 -13.33 8.25
N GLY A 63 -3.94 -12.41 8.51
CA GLY A 63 -4.52 -12.20 9.82
C GLY A 63 -4.03 -10.96 10.57
N SER A 64 -3.13 -10.15 9.99
CA SER A 64 -2.69 -8.90 10.61
C SER A 64 -3.84 -7.90 10.70
N THR A 65 -4.00 -7.29 11.88
CA THR A 65 -5.14 -6.43 12.21
C THR A 65 -4.83 -4.94 12.13
N ASN A 66 -3.59 -4.54 12.33
CA ASN A 66 -3.19 -3.14 12.34
C ASN A 66 -2.20 -2.84 11.20
N VAL A 67 -2.76 -2.56 10.03
CA VAL A 67 -1.99 -2.37 8.78
C VAL A 67 -2.27 -0.99 8.21
N LEU A 68 -1.23 -0.18 8.08
CA LEU A 68 -1.26 1.12 7.40
C LEU A 68 -0.71 0.97 5.98
N GLU A 69 -1.61 1.03 5.00
CA GLU A 69 -1.29 0.91 3.57
C GLU A 69 -0.83 2.26 3.01
N LEU A 70 0.48 2.52 3.04
CA LEU A 70 1.08 3.80 2.64
C LEU A 70 0.78 4.16 1.17
N HIS A 71 0.69 3.16 0.32
CA HIS A 71 0.47 3.33 -1.11
C HIS A 71 -0.93 2.88 -1.57
N GLY A 72 -1.87 2.73 -0.64
CA GLY A 72 -3.23 2.30 -0.94
C GLY A 72 -3.36 0.81 -1.21
N SER A 73 -4.37 0.40 -1.99
CA SER A 73 -4.67 -1.01 -2.25
C SER A 73 -5.19 -1.23 -3.67
N ILE A 74 -4.72 -2.29 -4.32
CA ILE A 74 -5.14 -2.68 -5.67
C ILE A 74 -6.57 -3.27 -5.71
N ILE A 75 -7.10 -3.67 -4.55
CA ILE A 75 -8.46 -4.21 -4.42
C ILE A 75 -9.50 -3.13 -4.15
N ARG A 76 -9.10 -1.89 -4.06
CA ARG A 76 -10.00 -0.73 -3.91
C ARG A 76 -9.97 0.17 -5.13
N ILE A 77 -11.05 0.92 -5.28
CA ILE A 77 -11.22 1.98 -6.27
C ILE A 77 -11.54 3.30 -5.59
N LYS A 78 -11.20 4.38 -6.26
CA LYS A 78 -11.65 5.74 -5.88
C LYS A 78 -12.05 6.54 -7.11
N CYS A 79 -12.92 7.53 -6.90
CA CYS A 79 -13.30 8.46 -7.95
C CYS A 79 -12.24 9.54 -8.15
N THR A 80 -12.08 10.00 -9.40
CA THR A 80 -11.18 11.12 -9.72
C THR A 80 -11.79 12.50 -9.41
N VAL A 81 -13.09 12.57 -9.08
CA VAL A 81 -13.85 13.84 -8.96
C VAL A 81 -14.51 14.02 -7.60
N CYS A 82 -15.00 12.93 -6.97
CA CYS A 82 -15.67 13.00 -5.66
C CYS A 82 -15.01 12.03 -4.68
N ASP A 83 -15.43 12.06 -3.42
CA ASP A 83 -14.86 11.25 -2.33
C ASP A 83 -15.30 9.78 -2.35
N PHE A 84 -15.93 9.33 -3.43
CA PHE A 84 -16.32 7.92 -3.54
C PHE A 84 -15.09 7.02 -3.57
N ALA A 85 -15.06 6.04 -2.67
CA ALA A 85 -14.11 4.95 -2.65
C ALA A 85 -14.84 3.68 -2.19
N ASP A 86 -14.46 2.52 -2.75
CA ASP A 86 -15.08 1.24 -2.41
C ASP A 86 -14.13 0.07 -2.76
N ASN A 87 -14.44 -1.11 -2.25
CA ASN A 87 -13.76 -2.33 -2.68
C ASN A 87 -14.26 -2.79 -4.05
N ILE A 88 -13.36 -3.38 -4.82
CA ILE A 88 -13.73 -4.03 -6.09
C ILE A 88 -14.32 -5.40 -5.76
N THR A 89 -15.63 -5.53 -5.92
CA THR A 89 -16.38 -6.79 -5.67
C THR A 89 -16.67 -7.56 -6.95
N GLU A 90 -16.67 -6.89 -8.11
CA GLU A 90 -17.07 -7.45 -9.39
C GLU A 90 -16.11 -7.00 -10.49
N ASN A 91 -16.14 -7.67 -11.63
CA ASN A 91 -15.45 -7.22 -12.83
C ASN A 91 -16.24 -6.07 -13.48
N PHE A 92 -15.51 -5.10 -14.01
CA PHE A 92 -16.13 -3.98 -14.70
C PHE A 92 -16.49 -4.36 -16.15
N GLU A 93 -17.69 -3.97 -16.59
CA GLU A 93 -18.16 -4.18 -17.98
C GLU A 93 -17.34 -3.37 -18.99
N SER A 94 -16.83 -2.21 -18.57
CA SER A 94 -16.01 -1.33 -19.41
C SER A 94 -14.91 -0.65 -18.60
N LEU A 95 -13.78 -0.33 -19.24
CA LEU A 95 -12.64 0.34 -18.65
C LEU A 95 -12.35 1.66 -19.38
N PRO A 96 -12.12 2.76 -18.67
CA PRO A 96 -12.23 2.94 -17.22
C PRO A 96 -13.70 2.91 -16.75
N PRO A 97 -13.99 2.35 -15.56
CA PRO A 97 -15.33 2.40 -15.00
C PRO A 97 -15.71 3.85 -14.64
N LYS A 98 -17.01 4.11 -14.60
CA LYS A 98 -17.54 5.44 -14.27
C LYS A 98 -18.18 5.47 -12.88
N CYS A 99 -17.92 6.55 -12.16
CA CYS A 99 -18.61 6.86 -10.93
C CYS A 99 -20.03 7.39 -11.21
N LYS A 100 -20.93 7.27 -10.24
CA LYS A 100 -22.27 7.88 -10.31
C LYS A 100 -22.24 9.40 -10.50
N CYS A 101 -21.17 10.09 -10.09
CA CYS A 101 -20.99 11.51 -10.32
C CYS A 101 -20.53 11.88 -11.74
N GLY A 102 -20.28 10.88 -12.61
CA GLY A 102 -19.74 11.04 -13.96
C GLY A 102 -18.23 11.00 -14.07
N GLY A 103 -17.50 11.09 -12.94
CA GLY A 103 -16.03 10.99 -12.90
C GLY A 103 -15.55 9.58 -13.27
N MET A 104 -14.29 9.46 -13.68
CA MET A 104 -13.66 8.15 -13.85
C MET A 104 -13.36 7.52 -12.48
N LEU A 105 -13.53 6.22 -12.37
CA LEU A 105 -12.97 5.46 -11.28
C LEU A 105 -11.53 5.05 -11.63
N ARG A 106 -10.70 4.95 -10.60
CA ARG A 106 -9.31 4.50 -10.73
C ARG A 106 -8.96 3.56 -9.58
N PRO A 107 -7.93 2.69 -9.73
CA PRO A 107 -7.39 1.95 -8.58
C PRO A 107 -6.99 2.90 -7.46
N ASP A 108 -7.31 2.55 -6.21
CA ASP A 108 -6.94 3.34 -5.03
C ASP A 108 -5.48 3.07 -4.64
N VAL A 109 -4.59 3.33 -5.57
CA VAL A 109 -3.14 3.18 -5.43
C VAL A 109 -2.49 4.55 -5.57
N VAL A 110 -1.49 4.84 -4.74
CA VAL A 110 -0.67 6.04 -4.88
C VAL A 110 0.32 5.84 -6.03
N TRP A 111 0.26 6.71 -7.02
CA TRP A 111 1.13 6.70 -8.18
C TRP A 111 2.35 7.60 -7.99
N PHE A 112 3.38 7.36 -8.79
CA PHE A 112 4.52 8.27 -8.84
C PHE A 112 4.05 9.68 -9.21
N GLY A 113 4.50 10.67 -8.42
CA GLY A 113 4.07 12.07 -8.52
C GLY A 113 2.89 12.43 -7.60
N GLU A 114 2.23 11.46 -6.97
CA GLU A 114 1.17 11.72 -6.00
C GLU A 114 1.72 11.76 -4.56
N SER A 115 1.06 12.56 -3.73
CA SER A 115 1.30 12.55 -2.28
C SER A 115 0.66 11.32 -1.64
N LEU A 116 1.29 10.81 -0.57
CA LEU A 116 0.67 9.79 0.26
C LEU A 116 -0.61 10.32 0.92
N PRO A 117 -1.61 9.47 1.22
CA PRO A 117 -2.79 9.88 1.97
C PRO A 117 -2.38 10.48 3.32
N GLN A 118 -2.73 11.75 3.56
CA GLN A 118 -2.21 12.52 4.67
C GLN A 118 -2.48 11.88 6.04
N ASN A 119 -3.69 11.35 6.24
CA ASN A 119 -4.07 10.67 7.48
C ASN A 119 -3.23 9.41 7.73
N ILE A 120 -3.01 8.59 6.70
CA ILE A 120 -2.19 7.37 6.79
C ILE A 120 -0.73 7.74 7.06
N TRP A 121 -0.22 8.75 6.36
CA TRP A 121 1.16 9.20 6.53
C TRP A 121 1.42 9.76 7.94
N GLN A 122 0.51 10.59 8.46
CA GLN A 122 0.62 11.10 9.83
C GLN A 122 0.56 9.99 10.88
N SER A 123 -0.33 9.00 10.69
CA SER A 123 -0.38 7.82 11.55
C SER A 123 0.93 7.03 11.48
N ALA A 124 1.48 6.82 10.29
CA ALA A 124 2.73 6.09 10.12
C ALA A 124 3.92 6.79 10.81
N ILE A 125 4.02 8.12 10.70
CA ILE A 125 5.05 8.90 11.43
C ILE A 125 4.85 8.74 12.94
N LYS A 126 3.63 8.84 13.43
CA LYS A 126 3.33 8.68 14.86
C LYS A 126 3.78 7.32 15.35
N GLU A 127 3.37 6.24 14.68
CA GLU A 127 3.75 4.88 15.09
C GLU A 127 5.26 4.65 15.00
N ALA A 128 5.91 5.13 13.94
CA ALA A 128 7.37 5.08 13.82
C ALA A 128 8.09 5.86 14.93
N SER A 129 7.49 6.94 15.45
CA SER A 129 8.11 7.78 16.47
C SER A 129 7.93 7.24 17.89
N VAL A 130 7.03 6.28 18.11
CA VAL A 130 6.74 5.75 19.47
C VAL A 130 7.11 4.29 19.63
N CYS A 131 7.52 3.60 18.55
CA CYS A 131 7.86 2.18 18.64
C CYS A 131 9.17 1.94 19.41
N ASP A 132 9.25 0.81 20.12
CA ASP A 132 10.48 0.36 20.77
C ASP A 132 11.44 -0.32 19.75
N VAL A 133 10.86 -1.01 18.78
CA VAL A 133 11.59 -1.76 17.74
C VAL A 133 10.93 -1.52 16.40
N MET A 134 11.71 -1.21 15.37
CA MET A 134 11.26 -1.19 13.98
C MET A 134 11.98 -2.27 13.19
N VAL A 135 11.20 -3.20 12.65
CA VAL A 135 11.71 -4.24 11.74
C VAL A 135 11.48 -3.81 10.30
N ILE A 136 12.54 -3.73 9.52
CA ILE A 136 12.54 -3.29 8.12
C ILE A 136 12.69 -4.53 7.25
N VAL A 137 11.67 -4.87 6.48
CA VAL A 137 11.59 -6.15 5.75
C VAL A 137 11.38 -5.94 4.27
N GLY A 138 12.25 -6.50 3.44
CA GLY A 138 12.05 -6.61 1.98
C GLY A 138 11.93 -5.27 1.24
N THR A 139 12.54 -4.20 1.74
CA THR A 139 12.51 -2.88 1.11
C THR A 139 13.90 -2.37 0.82
N SER A 140 14.05 -1.70 -0.32
CA SER A 140 15.31 -1.04 -0.71
C SER A 140 15.51 0.34 -0.09
N LEU A 141 14.51 0.86 0.64
CA LEU A 141 14.49 2.20 1.25
C LEU A 141 14.79 3.37 0.28
N VAL A 142 14.51 3.19 -1.02
CA VAL A 142 14.74 4.25 -2.02
C VAL A 142 13.50 5.11 -2.30
N VAL A 143 12.30 4.64 -1.95
CA VAL A 143 11.05 5.33 -2.25
C VAL A 143 10.71 6.33 -1.15
N SER A 144 10.74 7.61 -1.49
CA SER A 144 10.37 8.70 -0.60
C SER A 144 8.84 8.97 -0.69
N PRO A 145 8.18 9.37 0.44
CA PRO A 145 8.76 9.65 1.76
C PRO A 145 8.84 8.43 2.69
N ALA A 146 8.36 7.25 2.30
CA ALA A 146 8.30 6.06 3.15
C ALA A 146 9.68 5.66 3.75
N ASN A 147 10.75 5.90 3.00
CA ASN A 147 12.13 5.65 3.43
C ASN A 147 12.58 6.50 4.63
N THR A 148 11.83 7.53 5.02
CA THR A 148 12.14 8.34 6.20
C THR A 148 11.62 7.76 7.51
N LEU A 149 10.69 6.80 7.47
CA LEU A 149 10.10 6.20 8.68
C LEU A 149 11.15 5.56 9.62
N PRO A 150 12.15 4.79 9.12
CA PRO A 150 13.22 4.29 9.98
C PRO A 150 14.05 5.39 10.65
N VAL A 151 14.17 6.55 10.00
CA VAL A 151 14.88 7.71 10.58
C VAL A 151 14.09 8.27 11.77
N TYR A 152 12.76 8.40 11.64
CA TYR A 152 11.91 8.81 12.77
C TYR A 152 12.01 7.83 13.92
N ALA A 153 11.93 6.53 13.68
CA ALA A 153 12.07 5.51 14.71
C ALA A 153 13.42 5.61 15.43
N LYS A 154 14.51 5.67 14.68
CA LYS A 154 15.86 5.77 15.24
C LYS A 154 16.07 7.03 16.04
N GLN A 155 15.60 8.18 15.58
CA GLN A 155 15.72 9.46 16.29
C GLN A 155 14.99 9.46 17.64
N ASN A 156 13.95 8.64 17.78
CA ASN A 156 13.18 8.49 19.00
C ASN A 156 13.63 7.28 19.86
N GLY A 157 14.75 6.65 19.52
CA GLY A 157 15.40 5.63 20.37
C GLY A 157 15.04 4.19 20.03
N ALA A 158 14.28 3.94 18.99
CA ALA A 158 13.92 2.58 18.58
C ALA A 158 15.15 1.76 18.13
N ILE A 159 15.11 0.46 18.41
CA ILE A 159 16.03 -0.51 17.83
C ILE A 159 15.59 -0.79 16.40
N LEU A 160 16.50 -0.64 15.43
CA LEU A 160 16.25 -0.99 14.04
C LEU A 160 16.78 -2.39 13.73
N ILE A 161 15.94 -3.24 13.14
CA ILE A 161 16.30 -4.57 12.69
C ILE A 161 15.99 -4.65 11.18
N GLU A 162 16.98 -4.98 10.39
CA GLU A 162 16.83 -5.13 8.94
C GLU A 162 16.78 -6.62 8.56
N VAL A 163 15.78 -6.98 7.75
CA VAL A 163 15.59 -8.32 7.18
C VAL A 163 15.48 -8.18 5.66
N ASN A 164 16.60 -8.19 5.00
CA ASN A 164 16.74 -8.05 3.55
C ASN A 164 17.79 -9.04 3.02
N PRO A 165 17.66 -9.49 1.75
CA PRO A 165 18.71 -10.31 1.11
C PRO A 165 20.01 -9.51 0.91
N GLU A 166 19.90 -8.21 0.69
CA GLU A 166 21.02 -7.28 0.54
C GLU A 166 20.88 -6.14 1.56
N LYS A 167 22.01 -5.63 2.03
CA LYS A 167 22.04 -4.52 2.96
C LYS A 167 21.58 -3.22 2.27
N THR A 168 20.70 -2.45 2.92
CA THR A 168 20.18 -1.16 2.42
C THR A 168 20.79 0.05 3.15
#